data_92e596c80e21afa16d5ae8f6be24ca98
#
_entry.id   92e596c80e21afa16d5ae8f6be24ca98
#
_cell.length_a   1.000
_cell.length_b   1.000
_cell.length_c   1.000
_cell.angle_alpha   90.00
_cell.angle_beta   90.00
_cell.angle_gamma   90.00
#
_symmetry.space_group_name_H-M   'P 1'
#
loop_
_entity.id
_entity.type
_entity.pdbx_description
1 polymer ?
#
loop_
_entity_poly.entity_id
_entity_poly.type
_entity_poly.pdbx_seq_one_letter_code
_entity_poly.pdbx_strand_id
1 'polypeptide(L)'
;MTKLSDLTTIRVGGTPKQLLVAKTTDELISFANRVWDETENWLLLGGGSNVVVNDSIPFLDVIQVSTRGIDVMGNVITVQAGENWHEFVRYANSQGWAGIESLAGIPGTVGAAPIQNIGAYGQEVSTVIQSVEFFDYDSRELVVLSNEDCEFGYRDSVFKRGRRGIVTSVSFVFDGTEVSELEKTSEDVLNQRRAKGMVLDADDHDTWSCGSFFVNPLVTPSFARTLPLDAPQWEVGDEVKLSAAWLIENAGLTKGFSLPNSKAAISTKHALAITNRGGATSEDIVELASFIQTQVGNTFGIYLVPEPNIIGF
;
A
#
# COMPACT_ATOMS: atom_id res chain seq x y z
N MET A 1 1.11 -3.63 26.38
CA MET A 1 0.31 -3.98 25.19
C MET A 1 0.96 -3.28 23.99
N THR A 2 1.07 -3.94 22.85
CA THR A 2 1.68 -3.41 21.63
C THR A 2 0.77 -2.33 21.03
N LYS A 3 1.31 -1.17 20.71
CA LYS A 3 0.59 -0.14 19.97
C LYS A 3 0.70 -0.42 18.46
N LEU A 4 -0.30 -0.03 17.69
CA LEU A 4 -0.24 -0.14 16.25
C LEU A 4 0.80 0.82 15.63
N SER A 5 1.13 1.92 16.30
CA SER A 5 2.27 2.77 15.92
C SER A 5 3.60 2.02 15.82
N ASP A 6 3.77 0.92 16.57
CA ASP A 6 4.98 0.08 16.49
C ASP A 6 4.96 -0.87 15.28
N LEU A 7 3.79 -1.05 14.65
CA LEU A 7 3.53 -1.97 13.54
C LEU A 7 3.17 -1.28 12.22
N THR A 8 3.10 0.04 12.21
CA THR A 8 2.83 0.84 11.00
C THR A 8 4.06 1.61 10.55
N THR A 9 4.23 1.80 9.25
CA THR A 9 5.37 2.55 8.71
C THR A 9 5.28 4.05 9.00
N ILE A 10 4.07 4.60 9.12
CA ILE A 10 3.83 6.01 9.48
C ILE A 10 3.91 6.27 10.99
N ARG A 11 4.03 5.22 11.81
CA ARG A 11 4.24 5.30 13.25
C ARG A 11 3.11 6.02 14.01
N VAL A 12 1.86 5.85 13.59
CA VAL A 12 0.65 6.25 14.33
C VAL A 12 -0.26 5.05 14.56
N GLY A 13 -1.15 5.14 15.53
CA GLY A 13 -2.11 4.11 15.91
C GLY A 13 -1.99 3.68 17.36
N GLY A 14 -3.13 3.65 18.05
CA GLY A 14 -3.24 3.32 19.46
C GLY A 14 -3.12 1.84 19.77
N THR A 15 -3.49 1.50 21.00
CA THR A 15 -3.54 0.13 21.49
C THR A 15 -4.89 -0.49 21.12
N PRO A 16 -4.95 -1.58 20.34
CA PRO A 16 -6.20 -2.26 20.00
C PRO A 16 -6.77 -3.01 21.21
N LYS A 17 -8.04 -3.42 21.14
CA LYS A 17 -8.68 -4.31 22.14
C LYS A 17 -7.91 -5.61 22.26
N GLN A 18 -7.56 -6.23 21.12
CA GLN A 18 -6.65 -7.37 21.07
C GLN A 18 -5.82 -7.34 19.78
N LEU A 19 -4.65 -7.94 19.83
CA LEU A 19 -3.77 -8.18 18.68
C LEU A 19 -3.48 -9.69 18.60
N LEU A 20 -3.92 -10.30 17.51
CA LEU A 20 -3.76 -11.72 17.23
C LEU A 20 -2.74 -11.87 16.10
N VAL A 21 -1.62 -12.53 16.38
CA VAL A 21 -0.55 -12.73 15.37
C VAL A 21 -0.68 -14.13 14.80
N ALA A 22 -1.15 -14.25 13.56
CA ALA A 22 -1.30 -15.51 12.86
C ALA A 22 -0.01 -15.89 12.13
N LYS A 23 0.60 -17.00 12.50
CA LYS A 23 1.84 -17.52 11.91
C LYS A 23 1.62 -18.66 10.92
N THR A 24 0.42 -19.24 10.91
CA THR A 24 -0.01 -20.27 9.96
C THR A 24 -1.35 -19.89 9.36
N THR A 25 -1.70 -20.50 8.22
CA THR A 25 -3.00 -20.31 7.57
C THR A 25 -4.14 -20.81 8.49
N ASP A 26 -3.94 -21.91 9.22
CA ASP A 26 -4.93 -22.44 10.15
C ASP A 26 -5.20 -21.46 11.31
N GLU A 27 -4.15 -20.87 11.89
CA GLU A 27 -4.31 -19.82 12.90
C GLU A 27 -5.04 -18.60 12.33
N LEU A 28 -4.70 -18.20 11.10
CA LEU A 28 -5.31 -17.05 10.43
C LEU A 28 -6.82 -17.24 10.25
N ILE A 29 -7.23 -18.41 9.74
CA ILE A 29 -8.64 -18.79 9.56
C ILE A 29 -9.35 -18.90 10.93
N SER A 30 -8.71 -19.52 11.90
CA SER A 30 -9.28 -19.68 13.25
C SER A 30 -9.53 -18.32 13.93
N PHE A 31 -8.55 -17.41 13.85
CA PHE A 31 -8.68 -16.06 14.39
C PHE A 31 -9.73 -15.24 13.64
N ALA A 32 -9.77 -15.36 12.31
CA ALA A 32 -10.77 -14.71 11.48
C ALA A 32 -12.19 -15.12 11.88
N ASN A 33 -12.46 -16.41 11.94
CA ASN A 33 -13.78 -16.93 12.33
C ASN A 33 -14.20 -16.40 13.69
N ARG A 34 -13.31 -16.50 14.69
CA ARG A 34 -13.61 -16.02 16.04
C ARG A 34 -13.91 -14.51 16.06
N VAL A 35 -13.06 -13.69 15.42
CA VAL A 35 -13.21 -12.23 15.43
C VAL A 35 -14.47 -11.84 14.66
N TRP A 36 -14.72 -12.44 13.52
CA TRP A 36 -15.89 -12.12 12.68
C TRP A 36 -17.23 -12.53 13.29
N ASP A 37 -17.22 -13.55 14.18
CA ASP A 37 -18.40 -13.93 14.95
C ASP A 37 -18.67 -12.98 16.13
N GLU A 38 -17.62 -12.31 16.65
CA GLU A 38 -17.72 -11.46 17.82
C GLU A 38 -17.96 -9.97 17.49
N THR A 39 -17.43 -9.47 16.34
CA THR A 39 -17.44 -8.04 16.05
C THR A 39 -17.28 -7.72 14.56
N GLU A 40 -17.88 -6.58 14.16
CA GLU A 40 -17.61 -5.95 12.86
C GLU A 40 -16.41 -4.97 12.91
N ASN A 41 -15.90 -4.65 14.12
CA ASN A 41 -14.77 -3.74 14.32
C ASN A 41 -13.45 -4.51 14.31
N TRP A 42 -12.98 -4.89 13.14
CA TRP A 42 -11.72 -5.61 12.97
C TRP A 42 -10.84 -5.02 11.88
N LEU A 43 -9.55 -5.25 12.01
CA LEU A 43 -8.53 -4.86 11.03
C LEU A 43 -7.63 -6.06 10.75
N LEU A 44 -7.44 -6.35 9.47
CA LEU A 44 -6.38 -7.23 9.01
C LEU A 44 -5.12 -6.40 8.75
N LEU A 45 -4.03 -6.73 9.43
CA LEU A 45 -2.77 -6.00 9.34
C LEU A 45 -1.69 -6.88 8.73
N GLY A 46 -1.17 -6.48 7.55
CA GLY A 46 0.06 -7.02 6.98
C GLY A 46 1.28 -6.28 7.51
N GLY A 47 2.05 -5.66 6.64
CA GLY A 47 3.23 -4.86 7.00
C GLY A 47 2.93 -3.45 7.52
N GLY A 48 1.66 -3.07 7.69
CA GLY A 48 1.27 -1.76 8.22
C GLY A 48 1.70 -0.56 7.37
N SER A 49 1.93 -0.77 6.08
CA SER A 49 2.52 0.25 5.20
C SER A 49 1.51 1.10 4.44
N ASN A 50 0.21 0.75 4.49
CA ASN A 50 -0.85 1.45 3.77
C ASN A 50 -2.08 1.68 4.66
N VAL A 51 -1.86 2.02 5.92
CA VAL A 51 -2.90 2.30 6.91
C VAL A 51 -2.54 3.50 7.77
N VAL A 52 -3.54 4.32 8.10
CA VAL A 52 -3.51 5.34 9.15
C VAL A 52 -4.55 4.95 10.18
N VAL A 53 -4.11 4.52 11.35
CA VAL A 53 -5.00 4.04 12.41
C VAL A 53 -5.10 5.08 13.50
N ASN A 54 -6.31 5.37 13.97
CA ASN A 54 -6.55 6.32 15.06
C ASN A 54 -5.80 5.90 16.33
N ASP A 55 -5.33 6.88 17.09
CA ASP A 55 -4.62 6.65 18.35
C ASP A 55 -5.57 6.19 19.49
N SER A 56 -6.89 6.27 19.28
CA SER A 56 -7.91 5.78 20.22
C SER A 56 -8.79 4.71 19.55
N ILE A 57 -8.42 3.44 19.72
CA ILE A 57 -9.07 2.28 19.08
C ILE A 57 -9.38 1.14 20.07
N PRO A 58 -9.98 1.45 21.26
CA PRO A 58 -10.17 0.44 22.32
C PRO A 58 -11.16 -0.69 21.95
N PHE A 59 -11.86 -0.56 20.82
CA PHE A 59 -12.84 -1.54 20.35
C PHE A 59 -12.36 -2.33 19.13
N LEU A 60 -11.18 -2.04 18.59
CA LEU A 60 -10.67 -2.66 17.38
C LEU A 60 -9.97 -3.97 17.70
N ASP A 61 -10.41 -5.05 17.08
CA ASP A 61 -9.71 -6.33 17.06
C ASP A 61 -8.79 -6.39 15.85
N VAL A 62 -7.51 -6.74 16.05
CA VAL A 62 -6.51 -6.76 14.99
C VAL A 62 -5.97 -8.16 14.78
N ILE A 63 -5.99 -8.64 13.54
CA ILE A 63 -5.35 -9.87 13.12
C ILE A 63 -4.12 -9.49 12.29
N GLN A 64 -2.93 -9.76 12.80
CA GLN A 64 -1.68 -9.55 12.09
C GLN A 64 -1.33 -10.81 11.28
N VAL A 65 -1.19 -10.65 9.96
CA VAL A 65 -0.79 -11.72 9.04
C VAL A 65 0.73 -11.86 9.06
N SER A 66 1.20 -12.97 9.62
CA SER A 66 2.62 -13.29 9.77
C SER A 66 2.96 -14.70 9.28
N THR A 67 2.11 -15.26 8.39
CA THR A 67 2.33 -16.56 7.76
C THR A 67 3.59 -16.53 6.89
N ARG A 68 4.34 -17.66 6.85
CA ARG A 68 5.60 -17.75 6.10
C ARG A 68 5.64 -19.02 5.27
N GLY A 69 6.31 -18.94 4.14
CA GLY A 69 6.59 -20.04 3.25
C GLY A 69 6.52 -19.65 1.77
N ILE A 70 7.41 -20.23 0.99
CA ILE A 70 7.45 -20.14 -0.46
C ILE A 70 7.52 -21.58 -0.97
N ASP A 71 6.55 -21.98 -1.78
CA ASP A 71 6.50 -23.28 -2.43
C ASP A 71 6.66 -23.10 -3.93
N VAL A 72 7.51 -23.93 -4.53
CA VAL A 72 7.85 -23.87 -5.97
C VAL A 72 7.44 -25.16 -6.64
N MET A 73 6.42 -25.12 -7.48
CA MET A 73 5.90 -26.25 -8.24
C MET A 73 5.98 -25.98 -9.74
N GLY A 74 7.07 -26.41 -10.35
CA GLY A 74 7.34 -26.12 -11.78
C GLY A 74 7.58 -24.62 -11.98
N ASN A 75 6.70 -23.97 -12.74
CA ASN A 75 6.73 -22.52 -12.98
C ASN A 75 5.75 -21.72 -12.11
N VAL A 76 5.05 -22.38 -11.19
CA VAL A 76 4.13 -21.72 -10.24
C VAL A 76 4.81 -21.59 -8.90
N ILE A 77 4.86 -20.37 -8.40
CA ILE A 77 5.46 -20.01 -7.11
C ILE A 77 4.36 -19.52 -6.18
N THR A 78 4.03 -20.31 -5.16
CA THR A 78 3.01 -19.95 -4.16
C THR A 78 3.67 -19.41 -2.92
N VAL A 79 3.29 -18.20 -2.54
CA VAL A 79 3.90 -17.43 -1.44
C VAL A 79 2.86 -17.10 -0.39
N GLN A 80 3.18 -17.39 0.87
CA GLN A 80 2.30 -17.09 1.99
C GLN A 80 2.09 -15.59 2.18
N ALA A 81 0.87 -15.19 2.53
CA ALA A 81 0.46 -13.78 2.59
C ALA A 81 1.29 -12.90 3.52
N GLY A 82 1.85 -13.45 4.59
CA GLY A 82 2.66 -12.72 5.55
C GLY A 82 4.13 -12.57 5.16
N GLU A 83 4.59 -13.13 4.03
CA GLU A 83 5.97 -12.91 3.56
C GLU A 83 6.24 -11.44 3.28
N ASN A 84 7.45 -10.97 3.63
CA ASN A 84 7.85 -9.60 3.35
C ASN A 84 7.99 -9.41 1.84
N TRP A 85 7.33 -8.39 1.30
CA TRP A 85 7.32 -8.13 -0.14
C TRP A 85 8.71 -7.87 -0.71
N HIS A 86 9.51 -7.02 -0.06
CA HIS A 86 10.85 -6.70 -0.56
C HIS A 86 11.80 -7.90 -0.54
N GLU A 87 11.73 -8.71 0.52
CA GLU A 87 12.53 -9.94 0.60
C GLU A 87 12.09 -10.96 -0.46
N PHE A 88 10.78 -11.03 -0.75
CA PHE A 88 10.28 -11.86 -1.85
C PHE A 88 10.79 -11.36 -3.21
N VAL A 89 10.79 -10.05 -3.49
CA VAL A 89 11.39 -9.50 -4.71
C VAL A 89 12.87 -9.88 -4.83
N ARG A 90 13.65 -9.76 -3.75
CA ARG A 90 15.07 -10.16 -3.73
C ARG A 90 15.23 -11.65 -4.01
N TYR A 91 14.40 -12.48 -3.42
CA TYR A 91 14.40 -13.91 -3.66
C TYR A 91 14.08 -14.22 -5.14
N ALA A 92 13.02 -13.63 -5.70
CA ALA A 92 12.65 -13.79 -7.09
C ALA A 92 13.79 -13.40 -8.05
N ASN A 93 14.45 -12.25 -7.81
CA ASN A 93 15.60 -11.82 -8.59
C ASN A 93 16.74 -12.84 -8.55
N SER A 94 17.04 -13.41 -7.37
CA SER A 94 18.09 -14.41 -7.21
C SER A 94 17.82 -15.72 -7.94
N GLN A 95 16.54 -15.98 -8.27
CA GLN A 95 16.12 -17.14 -9.08
C GLN A 95 16.01 -16.82 -10.57
N GLY A 96 16.26 -15.57 -10.99
CA GLY A 96 16.09 -15.13 -12.37
C GLY A 96 14.63 -14.94 -12.79
N TRP A 97 13.71 -14.71 -11.85
CA TRP A 97 12.28 -14.51 -12.10
C TRP A 97 11.98 -13.02 -12.30
N ALA A 98 11.63 -12.67 -13.55
CA ALA A 98 11.37 -11.30 -13.98
C ALA A 98 9.90 -10.89 -13.82
N GLY A 99 9.67 -9.58 -13.59
CA GLY A 99 8.35 -8.96 -13.62
C GLY A 99 7.96 -8.24 -12.34
N ILE A 100 8.80 -8.31 -11.27
CA ILE A 100 8.59 -7.58 -10.01
C ILE A 100 9.84 -6.83 -9.52
N GLU A 101 10.93 -6.85 -10.26
CA GLU A 101 12.21 -6.23 -9.89
C GLU A 101 12.08 -4.71 -9.67
N SER A 102 11.21 -4.04 -10.44
CA SER A 102 10.92 -2.61 -10.27
C SER A 102 10.02 -2.30 -9.05
N LEU A 103 9.45 -3.32 -8.42
CA LEU A 103 8.66 -3.20 -7.20
C LEU A 103 9.52 -3.36 -5.93
N ALA A 104 10.84 -3.43 -6.08
CA ALA A 104 11.79 -3.50 -4.97
C ALA A 104 11.64 -2.30 -4.03
N GLY A 105 11.73 -2.54 -2.72
CA GLY A 105 11.63 -1.50 -1.70
C GLY A 105 10.21 -0.96 -1.44
N ILE A 106 9.17 -1.51 -2.06
CA ILE A 106 7.79 -1.27 -1.61
C ILE A 106 7.63 -1.99 -0.27
N PRO A 107 7.26 -1.28 0.81
CA PRO A 107 7.03 -1.91 2.09
C PRO A 107 5.70 -2.66 2.11
N GLY A 108 5.61 -3.71 2.92
CA GLY A 108 4.38 -4.49 3.09
C GLY A 108 4.61 -5.98 2.98
N THR A 109 3.54 -6.73 2.75
CA THR A 109 3.55 -8.19 2.65
C THR A 109 2.98 -8.67 1.32
N VAL A 110 3.31 -9.91 0.93
CA VAL A 110 2.84 -10.52 -0.32
C VAL A 110 1.31 -10.54 -0.39
N GLY A 111 0.60 -10.87 0.70
CA GLY A 111 -0.87 -10.87 0.70
C GLY A 111 -1.51 -9.49 0.60
N ALA A 112 -0.77 -8.42 0.92
CA ALA A 112 -1.25 -7.04 0.72
C ALA A 112 -1.05 -6.55 -0.73
N ALA A 113 -0.16 -7.17 -1.48
CA ALA A 113 0.18 -6.74 -2.83
C ALA A 113 -1.00 -6.75 -3.82
N PRO A 114 -1.85 -7.80 -3.88
CA PRO A 114 -3.00 -7.84 -4.79
C PRO A 114 -4.13 -6.90 -4.36
N ILE A 115 -4.21 -6.47 -3.08
CA ILE A 115 -5.36 -5.69 -2.59
C ILE A 115 -5.59 -4.42 -3.41
N GLN A 116 -4.52 -3.72 -3.74
CA GLN A 116 -4.58 -2.52 -4.58
C GLN A 116 -3.69 -2.60 -5.82
N ASN A 117 -3.39 -3.84 -6.27
CA ASN A 117 -2.53 -4.05 -7.43
C ASN A 117 -1.28 -3.16 -7.33
N ILE A 118 -0.39 -3.43 -6.36
CA ILE A 118 0.80 -2.59 -6.17
C ILE A 118 1.58 -2.46 -7.46
N GLY A 119 2.08 -1.26 -7.73
CA GLY A 119 2.83 -0.98 -8.95
C GLY A 119 3.74 0.23 -8.80
N ALA A 120 4.86 0.19 -9.49
CA ALA A 120 5.82 1.27 -9.55
C ALA A 120 6.69 1.12 -10.81
N TYR A 121 7.21 2.24 -11.32
CA TYR A 121 8.17 2.27 -12.43
C TYR A 121 7.75 1.44 -13.66
N GLY A 122 6.45 1.45 -13.97
CA GLY A 122 5.89 0.75 -15.14
C GLY A 122 5.55 -0.72 -14.92
N GLN A 123 5.83 -1.30 -13.77
CA GLN A 123 5.40 -2.65 -13.40
C GLN A 123 4.20 -2.63 -12.45
N GLU A 124 3.34 -3.64 -12.55
CA GLU A 124 2.23 -3.92 -11.62
C GLU A 124 2.25 -5.40 -11.26
N VAL A 125 1.93 -5.72 -10.01
CA VAL A 125 2.00 -7.10 -9.52
C VAL A 125 1.02 -8.04 -10.22
N SER A 126 -0.10 -7.51 -10.71
CA SER A 126 -1.10 -8.28 -11.48
C SER A 126 -0.54 -8.96 -12.72
N THR A 127 0.54 -8.43 -13.31
CA THR A 127 1.13 -9.00 -14.54
C THR A 127 1.75 -10.39 -14.32
N VAL A 128 2.12 -10.72 -13.09
CA VAL A 128 2.73 -12.00 -12.70
C VAL A 128 1.87 -12.84 -11.77
N ILE A 129 0.77 -12.30 -11.23
CA ILE A 129 -0.16 -13.08 -10.40
C ILE A 129 -0.92 -14.06 -11.29
N GLN A 130 -0.87 -15.35 -10.97
CA GLN A 130 -1.69 -16.39 -11.56
C GLN A 130 -3.03 -16.52 -10.82
N SER A 131 -2.97 -16.58 -9.49
CA SER A 131 -4.16 -16.72 -8.63
C SER A 131 -3.90 -16.23 -7.21
N VAL A 132 -4.98 -15.98 -6.49
CA VAL A 132 -4.98 -15.58 -5.08
C VAL A 132 -5.83 -16.58 -4.30
N GLU A 133 -5.26 -17.22 -3.28
CA GLU A 133 -6.04 -17.97 -2.33
C GLU A 133 -6.63 -17.02 -1.28
N PHE A 134 -7.92 -17.11 -1.09
CA PHE A 134 -8.69 -16.12 -0.33
C PHE A 134 -9.67 -16.80 0.62
N PHE A 135 -9.61 -16.50 1.91
CA PHE A 135 -10.61 -16.90 2.87
C PHE A 135 -11.74 -15.88 2.88
N ASP A 136 -12.84 -16.26 2.28
CA ASP A 136 -13.98 -15.36 2.01
C ASP A 136 -14.81 -15.13 3.29
N TYR A 137 -15.13 -13.86 3.55
CA TYR A 137 -15.85 -13.46 4.75
C TYR A 137 -17.28 -14.02 4.80
N ASP A 138 -18.00 -13.99 3.67
CA ASP A 138 -19.41 -14.32 3.63
C ASP A 138 -19.66 -15.85 3.62
N SER A 139 -18.88 -16.58 2.81
CA SER A 139 -18.99 -18.03 2.72
C SER A 139 -18.27 -18.80 3.81
N ARG A 140 -17.26 -18.18 4.45
CA ARG A 140 -16.33 -18.84 5.41
C ARG A 140 -15.55 -19.99 4.77
N GLU A 141 -15.29 -19.91 3.48
CA GLU A 141 -14.56 -20.93 2.73
C GLU A 141 -13.27 -20.36 2.12
N LEU A 142 -12.28 -21.22 1.96
CA LEU A 142 -11.11 -20.93 1.14
C LEU A 142 -11.50 -21.08 -0.32
N VAL A 143 -11.30 -20.02 -1.10
CA VAL A 143 -11.52 -19.98 -2.54
C VAL A 143 -10.23 -19.59 -3.26
N VAL A 144 -10.04 -20.11 -4.46
CA VAL A 144 -8.94 -19.69 -5.33
C VAL A 144 -9.50 -18.80 -6.42
N LEU A 145 -9.08 -17.55 -6.43
CA LEU A 145 -9.45 -16.56 -7.44
C LEU A 145 -8.37 -16.51 -8.52
N SER A 146 -8.78 -16.68 -9.76
CA SER A 146 -7.88 -16.46 -10.90
C SER A 146 -7.46 -14.98 -11.00
N ASN A 147 -6.48 -14.68 -11.83
CA ASN A 147 -6.12 -13.29 -12.12
C ASN A 147 -7.32 -12.47 -12.64
N GLU A 148 -8.15 -13.08 -13.51
CA GLU A 148 -9.36 -12.47 -14.06
C GLU A 148 -10.41 -12.19 -12.96
N ASP A 149 -10.62 -13.13 -12.03
CA ASP A 149 -11.56 -12.97 -10.91
C ASP A 149 -11.14 -11.86 -9.93
N CYS A 150 -9.86 -11.53 -9.89
CA CYS A 150 -9.35 -10.42 -9.08
C CYS A 150 -9.67 -9.05 -9.67
N GLU A 151 -10.06 -8.97 -10.95
CA GLU A 151 -10.46 -7.74 -11.66
C GLU A 151 -9.49 -6.56 -11.40
N PHE A 152 -8.21 -6.81 -11.58
CA PHE A 152 -7.17 -5.81 -11.31
C PHE A 152 -7.30 -4.59 -12.22
N GLY A 153 -7.08 -3.42 -11.63
CA GLY A 153 -7.00 -2.13 -12.32
C GLY A 153 -5.91 -1.25 -11.71
N TYR A 154 -5.81 -0.01 -12.18
CA TYR A 154 -4.85 0.95 -11.62
C TYR A 154 -5.19 1.27 -10.16
N ARG A 155 -4.37 0.81 -9.23
CA ARG A 155 -4.59 0.89 -7.78
C ARG A 155 -5.95 0.33 -7.34
N ASP A 156 -6.40 -0.73 -8.02
CA ASP A 156 -7.73 -1.31 -7.82
C ASP A 156 -7.74 -2.84 -7.96
N SER A 157 -8.72 -3.47 -7.30
CA SER A 157 -9.03 -4.90 -7.39
C SER A 157 -10.41 -5.17 -6.81
N VAL A 158 -10.93 -6.39 -6.98
CA VAL A 158 -12.17 -6.85 -6.35
C VAL A 158 -12.12 -6.71 -4.82
N PHE A 159 -10.95 -6.91 -4.21
CA PHE A 159 -10.74 -6.79 -2.77
C PHE A 159 -10.91 -5.34 -2.30
N LYS A 160 -10.33 -4.38 -3.03
CA LYS A 160 -10.44 -2.95 -2.71
C LYS A 160 -11.85 -2.43 -2.92
N ARG A 161 -12.60 -3.00 -3.87
CA ARG A 161 -14.02 -2.66 -4.14
C ARG A 161 -15.00 -3.30 -3.17
N GLY A 162 -14.53 -4.00 -2.14
CA GLY A 162 -15.37 -4.41 -1.02
C GLY A 162 -15.58 -5.92 -0.86
N ARG A 163 -14.87 -6.78 -1.61
CA ARG A 163 -14.86 -8.21 -1.31
C ARG A 163 -14.13 -8.44 0.01
N ARG A 164 -14.91 -8.75 1.05
CA ARG A 164 -14.40 -8.93 2.41
C ARG A 164 -13.78 -10.31 2.58
N GLY A 165 -12.65 -10.38 3.26
CA GLY A 165 -11.96 -11.63 3.57
C GLY A 165 -10.46 -11.43 3.73
N ILE A 166 -9.71 -12.52 3.59
CA ILE A 166 -8.27 -12.57 3.86
C ILE A 166 -7.54 -13.27 2.72
N VAL A 167 -6.57 -12.63 2.11
CA VAL A 167 -5.58 -13.29 1.26
C VAL A 167 -4.70 -14.19 2.14
N THR A 168 -4.68 -15.48 1.88
CA THR A 168 -3.88 -16.47 2.61
C THR A 168 -2.57 -16.80 1.90
N SER A 169 -2.60 -16.85 0.58
CA SER A 169 -1.42 -17.00 -0.28
C SER A 169 -1.64 -16.38 -1.66
N VAL A 170 -0.54 -16.13 -2.37
CA VAL A 170 -0.56 -15.64 -3.76
C VAL A 170 0.33 -16.55 -4.60
N SER A 171 -0.20 -17.01 -5.73
CA SER A 171 0.53 -17.81 -6.71
C SER A 171 0.97 -16.95 -7.89
N PHE A 172 2.24 -17.04 -8.23
CA PHE A 172 2.88 -16.25 -9.28
C PHE A 172 3.40 -17.16 -10.40
N VAL A 173 3.46 -16.59 -11.61
CA VAL A 173 4.19 -17.15 -12.75
C VAL A 173 5.08 -16.05 -13.30
N PHE A 174 6.36 -16.36 -13.44
CA PHE A 174 7.38 -15.42 -13.91
C PHE A 174 8.01 -15.84 -15.22
N ASP A 175 8.45 -14.86 -15.97
CA ASP A 175 9.39 -15.09 -17.07
C ASP A 175 10.82 -15.23 -16.53
N GLY A 176 11.64 -16.03 -17.21
CA GLY A 176 13.06 -16.18 -16.86
C GLY A 176 13.93 -15.11 -17.51
N THR A 177 14.90 -14.57 -16.76
CA THR A 177 15.92 -13.67 -17.31
C THR A 177 17.24 -13.76 -16.50
N GLU A 178 18.26 -13.03 -16.94
CA GLU A 178 19.56 -13.02 -16.27
C GLU A 178 19.47 -12.32 -14.90
N VAL A 179 19.95 -12.99 -13.86
CA VAL A 179 19.93 -12.50 -12.46
C VAL A 179 20.56 -11.10 -12.34
N SER A 180 21.69 -10.88 -13.04
CA SER A 180 22.42 -9.60 -12.99
C SER A 180 21.60 -8.42 -13.53
N GLU A 181 20.69 -8.64 -14.48
CA GLU A 181 19.81 -7.59 -15.01
C GLU A 181 18.74 -7.22 -14.00
N LEU A 182 18.14 -8.23 -13.33
CA LEU A 182 17.12 -7.99 -12.28
C LEU A 182 17.71 -7.29 -11.07
N GLU A 183 18.88 -7.73 -10.59
CA GLU A 183 19.57 -7.09 -9.46
C GLU A 183 19.91 -5.64 -9.76
N LYS A 184 20.43 -5.37 -10.98
CA LYS A 184 20.74 -3.99 -11.40
C LYS A 184 19.48 -3.12 -11.44
N THR A 185 18.39 -3.60 -12.05
CA THR A 185 17.12 -2.87 -12.12
C THR A 185 16.59 -2.56 -10.72
N SER A 186 16.59 -3.56 -9.84
CA SER A 186 16.16 -3.37 -8.45
C SER A 186 17.02 -2.37 -7.69
N GLU A 187 18.34 -2.39 -7.86
CA GLU A 187 19.23 -1.43 -7.19
C GLU A 187 19.03 0.00 -7.73
N ASP A 188 18.86 0.18 -9.02
CA ASP A 188 18.55 1.48 -9.64
C ASP A 188 17.22 2.04 -9.11
N VAL A 189 16.20 1.20 -8.98
CA VAL A 189 14.89 1.58 -8.40
C VAL A 189 15.03 1.90 -6.91
N LEU A 190 15.74 1.09 -6.14
CA LEU A 190 15.98 1.34 -4.71
C LEU A 190 16.68 2.68 -4.50
N ASN A 191 17.68 3.02 -5.33
CA ASN A 191 18.38 4.31 -5.25
C ASN A 191 17.43 5.48 -5.54
N GLN A 192 16.57 5.36 -6.56
CA GLN A 192 15.55 6.37 -6.85
C GLN A 192 14.55 6.52 -5.70
N ARG A 193 14.11 5.39 -5.09
CA ARG A 193 13.20 5.40 -3.95
C ARG A 193 13.82 6.00 -2.70
N ARG A 194 15.09 5.67 -2.39
CA ARG A 194 15.85 6.27 -1.27
C ARG A 194 15.96 7.79 -1.44
N ALA A 195 16.27 8.26 -2.64
CA ALA A 195 16.34 9.69 -2.95
C ALA A 195 15.01 10.43 -2.71
N LYS A 196 13.87 9.73 -2.86
CA LYS A 196 12.52 10.25 -2.59
C LYS A 196 12.02 10.00 -1.16
N GLY A 197 12.83 9.39 -0.26
CA GLY A 197 12.38 9.02 1.09
C GLY A 197 11.33 7.90 1.12
N MET A 198 11.26 7.07 0.07
CA MET A 198 10.23 6.03 -0.11
C MET A 198 10.74 4.62 0.26
N VAL A 199 11.92 4.52 0.85
CA VAL A 199 12.45 3.32 1.51
C VAL A 199 12.50 3.62 3.00
N LEU A 200 11.83 2.79 3.80
CA LEU A 200 11.74 3.00 5.24
C LEU A 200 13.13 2.92 5.90
N ASP A 201 13.47 3.96 6.63
CA ASP A 201 14.66 4.05 7.48
C ASP A 201 14.19 4.46 8.89
N ALA A 202 14.55 3.67 9.89
CA ALA A 202 14.16 3.92 11.26
C ALA A 202 14.74 5.21 11.86
N ASP A 203 15.87 5.68 11.34
CA ASP A 203 16.59 6.86 11.81
C ASP A 203 16.24 8.12 11.00
N ASP A 204 15.53 8.00 9.87
CA ASP A 204 15.07 9.12 9.04
C ASP A 204 13.55 9.27 9.10
N HIS A 205 13.07 10.17 9.96
CA HIS A 205 11.65 10.47 10.13
C HIS A 205 10.96 10.93 8.83
N ASP A 206 11.70 11.41 7.84
CA ASP A 206 11.13 11.77 6.54
C ASP A 206 10.72 10.54 5.69
N THR A 207 11.05 9.34 6.16
CA THR A 207 10.60 8.06 5.58
C THR A 207 9.42 7.43 6.33
N TRP A 208 9.02 7.97 7.49
CA TRP A 208 7.90 7.47 8.27
C TRP A 208 6.58 7.90 7.66
N SER A 209 6.14 7.17 6.64
CA SER A 209 4.97 7.49 5.82
C SER A 209 4.24 6.21 5.37
N CYS A 210 3.11 6.39 4.70
CA CYS A 210 2.40 5.34 3.96
C CYS A 210 2.78 5.31 2.46
N GLY A 211 3.96 5.82 2.10
CA GLY A 211 4.30 6.03 0.69
C GLY A 211 3.57 7.24 0.11
N SER A 212 3.16 7.15 -1.15
CA SER A 212 2.28 8.16 -1.76
C SER A 212 0.94 8.17 -1.05
N PHE A 213 0.57 9.32 -0.47
CA PHE A 213 -0.66 9.41 0.34
C PHE A 213 -1.93 9.55 -0.51
N PHE A 214 -1.80 10.06 -1.73
CA PHE A 214 -2.92 10.21 -2.66
C PHE A 214 -2.68 9.47 -3.97
N VAL A 215 -3.75 8.89 -4.51
CA VAL A 215 -3.75 8.31 -5.85
C VAL A 215 -3.64 9.43 -6.87
N ASN A 216 -2.90 9.19 -7.95
CA ASN A 216 -2.90 10.08 -9.10
C ASN A 216 -4.31 10.08 -9.74
N PRO A 217 -5.01 11.24 -9.80
CA PRO A 217 -6.39 11.26 -10.26
C PRO A 217 -6.50 10.96 -11.76
N LEU A 218 -7.54 10.22 -12.12
CA LEU A 218 -7.98 10.00 -13.48
C LEU A 218 -9.06 11.01 -13.81
N VAL A 219 -8.96 11.69 -14.95
CA VAL A 219 -9.89 12.71 -15.40
C VAL A 219 -10.20 12.55 -16.90
N THR A 220 -11.28 13.16 -17.36
CA THR A 220 -11.58 13.17 -18.79
C THR A 220 -10.53 13.98 -19.58
N PRO A 221 -10.27 13.65 -20.86
CA PRO A 221 -9.35 14.43 -21.69
C PRO A 221 -9.78 15.90 -21.86
N SER A 222 -11.09 16.19 -21.79
CA SER A 222 -11.60 17.56 -21.83
C SER A 222 -11.22 18.35 -20.59
N PHE A 223 -11.28 17.73 -19.42
CA PHE A 223 -10.85 18.37 -18.17
C PHE A 223 -9.33 18.56 -18.15
N ALA A 224 -8.55 17.55 -18.54
CA ALA A 224 -7.09 17.63 -18.57
C ALA A 224 -6.58 18.82 -19.39
N ARG A 225 -7.25 19.15 -20.50
CA ARG A 225 -6.93 20.33 -21.33
C ARG A 225 -7.18 21.68 -20.67
N THR A 226 -7.89 21.74 -19.56
CA THR A 226 -8.11 23.00 -18.81
C THR A 226 -6.95 23.33 -17.86
N LEU A 227 -6.07 22.36 -17.61
CA LEU A 227 -4.90 22.55 -16.75
C LEU A 227 -3.77 23.24 -17.50
N PRO A 228 -2.81 23.86 -16.78
CA PRO A 228 -1.58 24.40 -17.37
C PRO A 228 -0.84 23.35 -18.22
N LEU A 229 -0.18 23.82 -19.30
CA LEU A 229 0.49 22.93 -20.25
C LEU A 229 1.68 22.16 -19.67
N ASP A 230 2.24 22.63 -18.57
CA ASP A 230 3.34 21.99 -17.82
C ASP A 230 2.87 20.95 -16.79
N ALA A 231 1.54 20.79 -16.62
CA ALA A 231 1.01 19.75 -15.75
C ALA A 231 1.33 18.36 -16.33
N PRO A 232 2.09 17.51 -15.59
CA PRO A 232 2.40 16.17 -16.07
C PRO A 232 1.14 15.32 -16.18
N GLN A 233 0.94 14.73 -17.35
CA GLN A 233 -0.25 13.92 -17.68
C GLN A 233 0.16 12.72 -18.52
N TRP A 234 -0.60 11.63 -18.35
CA TRP A 234 -0.40 10.36 -19.07
C TRP A 234 -1.75 9.82 -19.51
N GLU A 235 -1.86 9.41 -20.77
CA GLU A 235 -3.06 8.73 -21.28
C GLU A 235 -3.18 7.33 -20.66
N VAL A 236 -4.39 6.98 -20.19
CA VAL A 236 -4.73 5.68 -19.61
C VAL A 236 -6.11 5.27 -20.12
N GLY A 237 -6.15 4.46 -21.16
CA GLY A 237 -7.40 4.13 -21.87
C GLY A 237 -8.08 5.40 -22.39
N ASP A 238 -9.34 5.62 -22.04
CA ASP A 238 -10.13 6.79 -22.41
C ASP A 238 -9.98 7.98 -21.44
N GLU A 239 -9.11 7.86 -20.42
CA GLU A 239 -8.89 8.86 -19.38
C GLU A 239 -7.45 9.40 -19.41
N VAL A 240 -7.22 10.47 -18.67
CA VAL A 240 -5.91 11.08 -18.46
C VAL A 240 -5.56 11.04 -16.98
N LYS A 241 -4.44 10.42 -16.67
CA LYS A 241 -3.86 10.39 -15.32
C LYS A 241 -3.05 11.66 -15.09
N LEU A 242 -3.32 12.36 -13.99
CA LEU A 242 -2.63 13.59 -13.59
C LEU A 242 -1.63 13.31 -12.45
N SER A 243 -0.57 14.12 -12.37
CA SER A 243 0.35 14.06 -11.24
C SER A 243 -0.24 14.73 -10.01
N ALA A 244 -0.64 13.92 -9.01
CA ALA A 244 -1.10 14.46 -7.73
C ALA A 244 0.01 15.25 -7.00
N ALA A 245 1.29 14.87 -7.15
CA ALA A 245 2.42 15.64 -6.62
C ALA A 245 2.48 17.05 -7.21
N TRP A 246 2.33 17.17 -8.53
CA TRP A 246 2.30 18.46 -9.21
C TRP A 246 1.11 19.31 -8.76
N LEU A 247 -0.08 18.71 -8.65
CA LEU A 247 -1.28 19.40 -8.17
C LEU A 247 -1.08 19.96 -6.75
N ILE A 248 -0.48 19.19 -5.85
CA ILE A 248 -0.19 19.62 -4.47
C ILE A 248 0.78 20.80 -4.47
N GLU A 249 1.92 20.68 -5.19
CA GLU A 249 2.92 21.75 -5.25
C GLU A 249 2.37 23.04 -5.90
N ASN A 250 1.54 22.92 -6.92
CA ASN A 250 0.92 24.07 -7.62
C ASN A 250 -0.35 24.59 -6.93
N ALA A 251 -0.88 23.88 -5.92
CA ALA A 251 -1.86 24.43 -4.97
C ALA A 251 -1.20 25.24 -3.84
N GLY A 252 0.12 25.48 -3.90
CA GLY A 252 0.89 26.26 -2.94
C GLY A 252 1.44 25.45 -1.76
N LEU A 253 1.38 24.13 -1.81
CA LEU A 253 1.84 23.25 -0.74
C LEU A 253 3.20 22.65 -1.10
N THR A 254 4.26 23.29 -0.66
CA THR A 254 5.63 22.86 -0.96
C THR A 254 6.08 21.69 -0.07
N LYS A 255 7.13 20.99 -0.50
CA LYS A 255 7.83 19.98 0.32
C LYS A 255 8.24 20.55 1.67
N GLY A 256 8.03 19.81 2.73
CA GLY A 256 8.27 20.21 4.11
C GLY A 256 7.13 21.02 4.74
N PHE A 257 6.05 21.34 4.02
CA PHE A 257 4.89 22.02 4.57
C PHE A 257 4.26 21.24 5.74
N SER A 258 3.91 21.93 6.79
CA SER A 258 3.16 21.40 7.94
C SER A 258 2.15 22.41 8.45
N LEU A 259 1.08 21.95 9.08
CA LEU A 259 0.14 22.80 9.80
C LEU A 259 0.78 23.35 11.09
N PRO A 260 0.32 24.51 11.58
CA PRO A 260 0.83 25.06 12.84
C PRO A 260 0.71 24.06 14.00
N ASN A 261 1.78 23.89 14.77
CA ASN A 261 1.90 22.98 15.90
C ASN A 261 1.79 21.48 15.58
N SER A 262 1.59 21.07 14.32
CA SER A 262 1.54 19.67 13.92
C SER A 262 2.95 19.08 13.81
N LYS A 263 3.05 17.77 14.10
CA LYS A 263 4.23 16.94 13.83
C LYS A 263 4.10 16.12 12.54
N ALA A 264 2.99 16.26 11.82
CA ALA A 264 2.86 15.77 10.45
C ALA A 264 3.33 16.83 9.46
N ALA A 265 3.98 16.40 8.40
CA ALA A 265 4.43 17.29 7.32
C ALA A 265 4.41 16.57 5.96
N ILE A 266 4.31 17.34 4.89
CA ILE A 266 4.69 16.85 3.56
C ILE A 266 6.19 16.53 3.60
N SER A 267 6.61 15.39 3.05
CA SER A 267 8.02 15.01 2.97
C SER A 267 8.87 16.11 2.33
N THR A 268 10.09 16.30 2.83
CA THR A 268 11.05 17.24 2.20
C THR A 268 11.58 16.71 0.87
N LYS A 269 11.38 15.42 0.59
CA LYS A 269 11.90 14.74 -0.60
C LYS A 269 10.81 14.49 -1.65
N HIS A 270 9.54 14.29 -1.21
CA HIS A 270 8.45 13.90 -2.11
C HIS A 270 7.10 14.53 -1.69
N ALA A 271 6.53 15.38 -2.55
CA ALA A 271 5.29 16.12 -2.25
C ALA A 271 4.05 15.23 -2.02
N LEU A 272 4.06 13.99 -2.51
CA LEU A 272 2.96 13.03 -2.31
C LEU A 272 3.00 12.29 -0.98
N ALA A 273 4.10 12.35 -0.23
CA ALA A 273 4.23 11.65 1.03
C ALA A 273 3.89 12.57 2.21
N ILE A 274 2.99 12.13 3.07
CA ILE A 274 2.77 12.71 4.40
C ILE A 274 3.60 11.91 5.39
N THR A 275 4.44 12.59 6.17
CA THR A 275 5.41 11.98 7.08
C THR A 275 5.16 12.37 8.53
N ASN A 276 5.41 11.43 9.43
CA ASN A 276 5.48 11.66 10.87
C ASN A 276 6.89 12.13 11.25
N ARG A 277 7.03 13.38 11.65
CA ARG A 277 8.32 14.01 12.01
C ARG A 277 8.85 13.61 13.40
N GLY A 278 8.29 12.56 13.97
CA GLY A 278 8.56 12.12 15.34
C GLY A 278 7.57 12.71 16.32
N GLY A 279 6.57 11.90 16.69
CA GLY A 279 5.52 12.25 17.64
C GLY A 279 4.28 12.91 17.05
N ALA A 280 4.03 12.74 15.73
CA ALA A 280 2.72 13.07 15.15
C ALA A 280 1.65 12.14 15.70
N THR A 281 0.46 12.67 15.89
CA THR A 281 -0.76 11.90 16.15
C THR A 281 -1.39 11.46 14.82
N SER A 282 -2.28 10.49 14.89
CA SER A 282 -3.09 10.10 13.74
C SER A 282 -3.98 11.25 13.25
N GLU A 283 -4.45 12.10 14.16
CA GLU A 283 -5.20 13.32 13.84
C GLU A 283 -4.36 14.31 13.06
N ASP A 284 -3.10 14.58 13.47
CA ASP A 284 -2.16 15.41 12.70
C ASP A 284 -2.05 14.97 11.23
N ILE A 285 -1.98 13.66 10.99
CA ILE A 285 -1.87 13.09 9.64
C ILE A 285 -3.14 13.34 8.83
N VAL A 286 -4.32 13.06 9.42
CA VAL A 286 -5.62 13.19 8.74
C VAL A 286 -5.98 14.67 8.52
N GLU A 287 -5.67 15.55 9.45
CA GLU A 287 -5.87 17.00 9.30
C GLU A 287 -5.02 17.56 8.15
N LEU A 288 -3.73 17.18 8.08
CA LEU A 288 -2.87 17.60 6.97
C LEU A 288 -3.38 17.05 5.63
N ALA A 289 -3.82 15.81 5.58
CA ALA A 289 -4.39 15.21 4.38
C ALA A 289 -5.65 15.97 3.92
N SER A 290 -6.56 16.28 4.84
CA SER A 290 -7.79 17.03 4.57
C SER A 290 -7.49 18.45 4.11
N PHE A 291 -6.48 19.08 4.68
CA PHE A 291 -6.02 20.39 4.24
C PHE A 291 -5.49 20.37 2.81
N ILE A 292 -4.67 19.36 2.47
CA ILE A 292 -4.16 19.16 1.10
C ILE A 292 -5.31 18.98 0.11
N GLN A 293 -6.29 18.12 0.45
CA GLN A 293 -7.48 17.89 -0.38
C GLN A 293 -8.25 19.19 -0.64
N THR A 294 -8.44 20.00 0.41
CA THR A 294 -9.14 21.28 0.32
C THR A 294 -8.40 22.27 -0.57
N GLN A 295 -7.08 22.39 -0.43
CA GLN A 295 -6.28 23.32 -1.22
C GLN A 295 -6.28 22.93 -2.71
N VAL A 296 -6.07 21.65 -3.02
CA VAL A 296 -6.11 21.14 -4.40
C VAL A 296 -7.53 21.28 -5.00
N GLY A 297 -8.55 20.96 -4.19
CA GLY A 297 -9.96 21.12 -4.58
C GLY A 297 -10.30 22.57 -4.95
N ASN A 298 -9.89 23.54 -4.12
CA ASN A 298 -10.13 24.95 -4.33
C ASN A 298 -9.37 25.51 -5.55
N THR A 299 -8.16 24.98 -5.82
CA THR A 299 -7.31 25.48 -6.90
C THR A 299 -7.66 24.88 -8.25
N PHE A 300 -7.93 23.57 -8.30
CA PHE A 300 -8.07 22.83 -9.56
C PHE A 300 -9.45 22.17 -9.75
N GLY A 301 -10.33 22.19 -8.74
CA GLY A 301 -11.59 21.45 -8.80
C GLY A 301 -11.42 19.92 -8.72
N ILE A 302 -10.26 19.43 -8.27
CA ILE A 302 -9.93 18.02 -8.16
C ILE A 302 -9.92 17.60 -6.70
N TYR A 303 -10.69 16.57 -6.36
CA TYR A 303 -10.64 15.94 -5.04
C TYR A 303 -9.66 14.77 -5.05
N LEU A 304 -8.54 14.90 -4.32
CA LEU A 304 -7.55 13.84 -4.19
C LEU A 304 -8.08 12.72 -3.28
N VAL A 305 -7.95 11.48 -3.74
CA VAL A 305 -8.37 10.30 -2.99
C VAL A 305 -7.19 9.72 -2.22
N PRO A 306 -7.28 9.54 -0.88
CA PRO A 306 -6.24 8.87 -0.11
C PRO A 306 -6.02 7.42 -0.60
N GLU A 307 -4.76 7.01 -0.69
CA GLU A 307 -4.39 5.62 -1.00
C GLU A 307 -4.42 4.74 0.27
N PRO A 308 -3.91 5.19 1.42
CA PRO A 308 -3.98 4.42 2.66
C PRO A 308 -5.41 4.32 3.20
N ASN A 309 -5.69 3.18 3.86
CA ASN A 309 -6.93 3.00 4.60
C ASN A 309 -6.87 3.81 5.90
N ILE A 310 -7.88 4.63 6.13
CA ILE A 310 -8.03 5.45 7.34
C ILE A 310 -9.00 4.74 8.28
N ILE A 311 -8.55 4.34 9.47
CA ILE A 311 -9.25 3.44 10.38
C ILE A 311 -9.53 4.11 11.71
N GLY A 312 -10.80 4.06 12.16
CA GLY A 312 -11.20 4.48 13.50
C GLY A 312 -11.44 5.99 13.68
N PHE A 313 -11.76 6.70 12.59
CA PHE A 313 -12.11 8.13 12.60
C PHE A 313 -13.60 8.35 12.39
#